data_4f0aca541344ecba40f7d47b6708a24e
#
_entry.id   4f0aca541344ecba40f7d47b6708a24e
#
_cell.length_a   1.000
_cell.length_b   1.000
_cell.length_c   1.000
_cell.angle_alpha   90.00
_cell.angle_beta   90.00
_cell.angle_gamma   90.00
#
_symmetry.space_group_name_H-M   'P 1'
#
loop_
_entity.id
_entity.type
_entity.pdbx_description
1 polymer ?
#
loop_
_entity_poly.entity_id
_entity_poly.type
_entity_poly.pdbx_seq_one_letter_code
_entity_poly.pdbx_strand_id
1 'polypeptide(L)'
;MPRRTFFNLPEDKRRLITDLAIEEFAAHTYHKASLSRIVARAGIAKGSMYQYFAGKFDLYLYILELGARIKLEAIDKAVSELGPEATLYDRLMAATEASLKLAETHPRLYAIGMNLLRETDKELVSRVMERLEPKGDNVFLDWLQSAVEKGDVDPQVSPLAASYMFSAVTMRLGQDLADGRLSLDEALPLLRQTLDILHRGLRPRAEAASGGAGRADETGESDKTDRE
;
A
#
# COMPACT_ATOMS: atom_id res chain seq x y z
N MET A 1 9.82 -17.71 -10.81
CA MET A 1 8.47 -18.35 -10.85
C MET A 1 8.60 -19.84 -10.65
N PRO A 2 7.68 -20.48 -9.90
CA PRO A 2 7.68 -21.93 -9.75
C PRO A 2 7.58 -22.64 -11.10
N ARG A 3 8.27 -23.74 -11.25
CA ARG A 3 8.18 -24.58 -12.45
C ARG A 3 6.89 -25.41 -12.41
N ARG A 4 6.44 -25.88 -13.57
CA ARG A 4 5.25 -26.74 -13.68
C ARG A 4 5.31 -27.98 -12.77
N THR A 5 6.49 -28.51 -12.54
CA THR A 5 6.73 -29.66 -11.62
C THR A 5 6.29 -29.37 -10.18
N PHE A 6 6.39 -28.11 -9.70
CA PHE A 6 5.89 -27.72 -8.38
C PHE A 6 4.36 -27.79 -8.31
N PHE A 7 3.66 -27.31 -9.33
CA PHE A 7 2.20 -27.32 -9.38
C PHE A 7 1.62 -28.74 -9.60
N ASN A 8 2.41 -29.66 -10.12
CA ASN A 8 2.03 -31.07 -10.26
C ASN A 8 2.21 -31.88 -8.97
N LEU A 9 2.77 -31.31 -7.90
CA LEU A 9 2.86 -31.97 -6.60
C LEU A 9 1.48 -32.19 -5.99
N PRO A 10 1.29 -33.28 -5.20
CA PRO A 10 0.14 -33.38 -4.30
C PRO A 10 -0.01 -32.12 -3.44
N GLU A 11 -1.24 -31.71 -3.19
CA GLU A 11 -1.55 -30.44 -2.52
C GLU A 11 -0.91 -30.33 -1.15
N ASP A 12 -0.95 -31.39 -0.36
CA ASP A 12 -0.33 -31.49 0.97
C ASP A 12 1.18 -31.21 0.91
N LYS A 13 1.87 -31.79 -0.07
CA LYS A 13 3.31 -31.59 -0.24
C LYS A 13 3.64 -30.19 -0.73
N ARG A 14 2.84 -29.65 -1.65
CA ARG A 14 3.00 -28.26 -2.11
C ARG A 14 2.79 -27.29 -0.97
N ARG A 15 1.74 -27.48 -0.16
CA ARG A 15 1.44 -26.68 1.01
C ARG A 15 2.57 -26.76 2.04
N LEU A 16 3.07 -27.96 2.36
CA LEU A 16 4.19 -28.13 3.30
C LEU A 16 5.42 -27.33 2.87
N ILE A 17 5.83 -27.42 1.60
CA ILE A 17 6.98 -26.66 1.08
C ILE A 17 6.73 -25.14 1.19
N THR A 18 5.53 -24.69 0.86
CA THR A 18 5.13 -23.28 0.93
C THR A 18 5.16 -22.77 2.37
N ASP A 19 4.57 -23.50 3.30
CA ASP A 19 4.52 -23.13 4.73
C ASP A 19 5.94 -23.06 5.35
N LEU A 20 6.80 -24.01 5.03
CA LEU A 20 8.18 -24.01 5.47
C LEU A 20 9.01 -22.87 4.87
N ALA A 21 8.71 -22.49 3.63
CA ALA A 21 9.33 -21.32 3.00
C ALA A 21 8.87 -20.01 3.66
N ILE A 22 7.57 -19.89 3.95
CA ILE A 22 7.01 -18.76 4.69
C ILE A 22 7.68 -18.64 6.08
N GLU A 23 7.80 -19.73 6.81
CA GLU A 23 8.47 -19.74 8.12
C GLU A 23 9.93 -19.30 8.02
N GLU A 24 10.66 -19.82 7.05
CA GLU A 24 12.06 -19.49 6.84
C GLU A 24 12.28 -18.00 6.50
N PHE A 25 11.50 -17.46 5.56
CA PHE A 25 11.62 -16.06 5.14
C PHE A 25 11.01 -15.06 6.14
N ALA A 26 10.08 -15.49 6.99
CA ALA A 26 9.60 -14.66 8.09
C ALA A 26 10.63 -14.56 9.23
N ALA A 27 11.34 -15.66 9.52
CA ALA A 27 12.34 -15.72 10.60
C ALA A 27 13.70 -15.13 10.20
N HIS A 28 14.00 -15.03 8.91
CA HIS A 28 15.31 -14.63 8.40
C HIS A 28 15.18 -13.64 7.23
N THR A 29 16.07 -12.64 7.18
CA THR A 29 16.21 -11.79 5.99
C THR A 29 16.52 -12.67 4.77
N TYR A 30 16.23 -12.18 3.56
CA TYR A 30 16.48 -12.93 2.33
C TYR A 30 17.88 -13.54 2.28
N HIS A 31 18.92 -12.78 2.64
CA HIS A 31 20.32 -13.27 2.59
C HIS A 31 20.60 -14.42 3.56
N LYS A 32 20.02 -14.36 4.77
CA LYS A 32 20.20 -15.37 5.83
C LYS A 32 19.29 -16.59 5.67
N ALA A 33 18.22 -16.48 4.88
CA ALA A 33 17.32 -17.58 4.59
C ALA A 33 18.01 -18.68 3.77
N SER A 34 17.70 -19.96 4.06
CA SER A 34 18.40 -21.14 3.54
C SER A 34 17.46 -22.17 2.91
N LEU A 35 17.62 -22.40 1.60
CA LEU A 35 16.92 -23.51 0.92
C LEU A 35 17.24 -24.86 1.55
N SER A 36 18.47 -25.07 2.07
CA SER A 36 18.85 -26.33 2.69
C SER A 36 18.08 -26.61 3.98
N ARG A 37 17.75 -25.58 4.77
CA ARG A 37 16.87 -25.73 5.95
C ARG A 37 15.45 -26.11 5.56
N ILE A 38 14.92 -25.46 4.52
CA ILE A 38 13.57 -25.78 4.00
C ILE A 38 13.52 -27.22 3.50
N VAL A 39 14.50 -27.63 2.69
CA VAL A 39 14.62 -28.98 2.13
C VAL A 39 14.68 -30.05 3.22
N ALA A 40 15.55 -29.84 4.23
CA ALA A 40 15.72 -30.78 5.36
C ALA A 40 14.39 -30.95 6.13
N ARG A 41 13.70 -29.86 6.41
CA ARG A 41 12.41 -29.88 7.13
C ARG A 41 11.28 -30.47 6.30
N ALA A 42 11.30 -30.26 4.98
CA ALA A 42 10.31 -30.82 4.05
C ALA A 42 10.53 -32.33 3.78
N GLY A 43 11.63 -32.92 4.23
CA GLY A 43 11.95 -34.30 3.97
C GLY A 43 12.15 -34.64 2.48
N ILE A 44 12.63 -33.68 1.68
CA ILE A 44 12.85 -33.86 0.24
C ILE A 44 14.33 -33.82 -0.11
N ALA A 45 14.71 -34.45 -1.23
CA ALA A 45 16.07 -34.32 -1.74
C ALA A 45 16.35 -32.90 -2.22
N LYS A 46 17.57 -32.39 -2.01
CA LYS A 46 17.98 -31.05 -2.47
C LYS A 46 17.76 -30.86 -3.97
N GLY A 47 18.03 -31.88 -4.77
CA GLY A 47 17.78 -31.87 -6.22
C GLY A 47 16.30 -31.65 -6.59
N SER A 48 15.38 -32.17 -5.77
CA SER A 48 13.94 -31.97 -5.99
C SER A 48 13.54 -30.50 -5.87
N MET A 49 14.14 -29.76 -4.93
CA MET A 49 13.86 -28.32 -4.79
C MET A 49 14.22 -27.56 -6.06
N TYR A 50 15.35 -27.89 -6.71
CA TYR A 50 15.76 -27.26 -7.96
C TYR A 50 14.91 -27.69 -9.18
N GLN A 51 14.17 -28.79 -9.06
CA GLN A 51 13.13 -29.13 -10.05
C GLN A 51 11.87 -28.25 -9.90
N TYR A 52 11.65 -27.66 -8.73
CA TYR A 52 10.48 -26.82 -8.43
C TYR A 52 10.78 -25.33 -8.62
N PHE A 53 11.95 -24.86 -8.20
CA PHE A 53 12.40 -23.48 -8.26
C PHE A 53 13.81 -23.40 -8.81
N ALA A 54 14.11 -22.39 -9.63
CA ALA A 54 15.47 -22.21 -10.16
C ALA A 54 16.48 -21.86 -9.04
N GLY A 55 16.02 -21.33 -7.91
CA GLY A 55 16.84 -21.02 -6.76
C GLY A 55 16.05 -20.32 -5.65
N LYS A 56 16.78 -19.82 -4.64
CA LYS A 56 16.22 -19.13 -3.49
C LYS A 56 15.36 -17.91 -3.90
N PHE A 57 15.81 -17.17 -4.92
CA PHE A 57 15.13 -15.99 -5.39
C PHE A 57 13.74 -16.33 -6.00
N ASP A 58 13.65 -17.39 -6.80
CA ASP A 58 12.37 -17.84 -7.36
C ASP A 58 11.37 -18.25 -6.29
N LEU A 59 11.85 -18.96 -5.25
CA LEU A 59 11.00 -19.33 -4.11
C LEU A 59 10.56 -18.09 -3.32
N TYR A 60 11.49 -17.14 -3.10
CA TYR A 60 11.17 -15.90 -2.41
C TYR A 60 10.12 -15.06 -3.15
N LEU A 61 10.28 -14.91 -4.48
CA LEU A 61 9.27 -14.25 -5.32
C LEU A 61 7.91 -14.92 -5.23
N TYR A 62 7.87 -16.24 -5.28
CA TYR A 62 6.61 -16.99 -5.14
C TYR A 62 5.89 -16.69 -3.83
N ILE A 63 6.64 -16.61 -2.71
CA ILE A 63 6.07 -16.26 -1.41
C ILE A 63 5.60 -14.81 -1.37
N LEU A 64 6.35 -13.87 -1.95
CA LEU A 64 5.93 -12.47 -2.06
C LEU A 64 4.66 -12.32 -2.91
N GLU A 65 4.59 -13.01 -4.06
CA GLU A 65 3.39 -13.03 -4.92
C GLU A 65 2.17 -13.63 -4.21
N LEU A 66 2.39 -14.69 -3.42
CA LEU A 66 1.33 -15.28 -2.59
C LEU A 66 0.78 -14.25 -1.59
N GLY A 67 1.67 -13.57 -0.86
CA GLY A 67 1.28 -12.53 0.09
C GLY A 67 0.59 -11.35 -0.58
N ALA A 68 1.11 -10.89 -1.72
CA ALA A 68 0.49 -9.81 -2.50
C ALA A 68 -0.91 -10.18 -2.99
N ARG A 69 -1.10 -11.40 -3.48
CA ARG A 69 -2.41 -11.90 -3.93
C ARG A 69 -3.42 -11.94 -2.79
N ILE A 70 -3.06 -12.52 -1.64
CA ILE A 70 -3.94 -12.56 -0.46
C ILE A 70 -4.33 -11.14 -0.02
N LYS A 71 -3.36 -10.21 -0.04
CA LYS A 71 -3.63 -8.81 0.27
C LYS A 71 -4.60 -8.17 -0.69
N LEU A 72 -4.38 -8.33 -2.00
CA LEU A 72 -5.27 -7.76 -3.03
C LEU A 72 -6.67 -8.35 -2.95
N GLU A 73 -6.81 -9.67 -2.77
CA GLU A 73 -8.10 -10.33 -2.59
C GLU A 73 -8.87 -9.79 -1.38
N ALA A 74 -8.17 -9.53 -0.26
CA ALA A 74 -8.77 -8.93 0.94
C ALA A 74 -9.21 -7.47 0.70
N ILE A 75 -8.40 -6.68 -0.01
CA ILE A 75 -8.73 -5.31 -0.39
C ILE A 75 -9.91 -5.28 -1.35
N ASP A 76 -9.88 -6.06 -2.42
CA ASP A 76 -10.94 -6.13 -3.43
C ASP A 76 -12.28 -6.51 -2.80
N LYS A 77 -12.27 -7.49 -1.89
CA LYS A 77 -13.45 -7.87 -1.12
C LYS A 77 -13.98 -6.70 -0.31
N ALA A 78 -13.13 -6.05 0.51
CA ALA A 78 -13.55 -4.95 1.39
C ALA A 78 -14.08 -3.75 0.61
N VAL A 79 -13.48 -3.44 -0.55
CA VAL A 79 -13.91 -2.32 -1.39
C VAL A 79 -15.18 -2.67 -2.18
N SER A 80 -15.35 -3.92 -2.63
CA SER A 80 -16.56 -4.36 -3.34
C SER A 80 -17.82 -4.37 -2.46
N GLU A 81 -17.65 -4.48 -1.15
CA GLU A 81 -18.74 -4.38 -0.16
C GLU A 81 -19.23 -2.93 0.05
N LEU A 82 -18.47 -1.94 -0.43
CA LEU A 82 -18.89 -0.53 -0.39
C LEU A 82 -19.94 -0.25 -1.49
N GLY A 83 -20.91 0.61 -1.18
CA GLY A 83 -21.89 1.04 -2.17
C GLY A 83 -21.29 1.94 -3.27
N PRO A 84 -22.06 2.23 -4.35
CA PRO A 84 -21.62 3.06 -5.47
C PRO A 84 -21.29 4.51 -5.06
N GLU A 85 -21.88 4.99 -3.98
CA GLU A 85 -21.67 6.33 -3.43
C GLU A 85 -20.44 6.44 -2.52
N ALA A 86 -19.65 5.35 -2.40
CA ALA A 86 -18.45 5.34 -1.57
C ALA A 86 -17.45 6.42 -2.04
N THR A 87 -17.06 7.25 -1.10
CA THR A 87 -16.07 8.31 -1.30
C THR A 87 -14.64 7.73 -1.42
N LEU A 88 -13.69 8.56 -1.83
CA LEU A 88 -12.28 8.21 -1.78
C LEU A 88 -11.86 7.79 -0.35
N TYR A 89 -12.33 8.53 0.66
CA TYR A 89 -12.06 8.23 2.06
C TYR A 89 -12.54 6.82 2.44
N ASP A 90 -13.77 6.45 2.09
CA ASP A 90 -14.34 5.13 2.40
C ASP A 90 -13.52 4.00 1.77
N ARG A 91 -13.11 4.17 0.51
CA ARG A 91 -12.28 3.19 -0.21
C ARG A 91 -10.90 3.05 0.42
N LEU A 92 -10.25 4.17 0.76
CA LEU A 92 -8.94 4.16 1.40
C LEU A 92 -8.99 3.55 2.80
N MET A 93 -10.05 3.83 3.58
CA MET A 93 -10.29 3.21 4.87
C MET A 93 -10.43 1.69 4.74
N ALA A 94 -11.36 1.22 3.90
CA ALA A 94 -11.63 -0.19 3.72
C ALA A 94 -10.40 -0.96 3.23
N ALA A 95 -9.69 -0.42 2.23
CA ALA A 95 -8.48 -1.03 1.68
C ALA A 95 -7.35 -1.12 2.70
N THR A 96 -7.14 -0.04 3.47
CA THR A 96 -6.06 -0.02 4.46
C THR A 96 -6.39 -0.91 5.65
N GLU A 97 -7.62 -0.87 6.15
CA GLU A 97 -8.08 -1.75 7.24
C GLU A 97 -7.94 -3.22 6.84
N ALA A 98 -8.38 -3.62 5.64
CA ALA A 98 -8.22 -4.97 5.13
C ALA A 98 -6.73 -5.37 5.03
N SER A 99 -5.87 -4.45 4.58
CA SER A 99 -4.42 -4.68 4.53
C SER A 99 -3.78 -4.84 5.92
N LEU A 100 -4.17 -4.03 6.90
CA LEU A 100 -3.62 -4.11 8.27
C LEU A 100 -4.08 -5.38 9.00
N LYS A 101 -5.32 -5.84 8.78
CA LYS A 101 -5.83 -7.10 9.35
C LYS A 101 -5.02 -8.34 8.93
N LEU A 102 -4.25 -8.25 7.86
CA LEU A 102 -3.33 -9.34 7.49
C LEU A 102 -2.21 -9.54 8.51
N ALA A 103 -1.87 -8.55 9.31
CA ALA A 103 -0.92 -8.70 10.40
C ALA A 103 -1.38 -9.75 11.43
N GLU A 104 -2.70 -9.93 11.62
CA GLU A 104 -3.27 -10.92 12.51
C GLU A 104 -3.57 -12.25 11.81
N THR A 105 -4.18 -12.18 10.62
CA THR A 105 -4.63 -13.39 9.91
C THR A 105 -3.50 -14.14 9.20
N HIS A 106 -2.47 -13.40 8.73
CA HIS A 106 -1.30 -13.93 8.01
C HIS A 106 0.00 -13.28 8.49
N PRO A 107 0.34 -13.36 9.81
CA PRO A 107 1.42 -12.57 10.40
C PRO A 107 2.78 -12.79 9.75
N ARG A 108 3.08 -14.02 9.34
CA ARG A 108 4.36 -14.34 8.69
C ARG A 108 4.48 -13.74 7.29
N LEU A 109 3.43 -13.85 6.48
CA LEU A 109 3.40 -13.22 5.13
C LEU A 109 3.46 -11.70 5.24
N TYR A 110 2.74 -11.13 6.21
CA TYR A 110 2.78 -9.70 6.50
C TYR A 110 4.21 -9.25 6.87
N ALA A 111 4.88 -9.97 7.77
CA ALA A 111 6.26 -9.68 8.16
C ALA A 111 7.24 -9.77 6.99
N ILE A 112 7.10 -10.76 6.09
CA ILE A 112 7.94 -10.87 4.88
C ILE A 112 7.77 -9.64 3.98
N GLY A 113 6.54 -9.18 3.76
CA GLY A 113 6.26 -7.97 2.98
C GLY A 113 6.86 -6.72 3.62
N MET A 114 6.71 -6.55 4.93
CA MET A 114 7.31 -5.43 5.66
C MET A 114 8.85 -5.48 5.67
N ASN A 115 9.43 -6.66 5.74
CA ASN A 115 10.88 -6.83 5.65
C ASN A 115 11.43 -6.42 4.27
N LEU A 116 10.68 -6.71 3.18
CA LEU A 116 11.05 -6.24 1.84
C LEU A 116 11.06 -4.70 1.75
N LEU A 117 10.06 -4.04 2.36
CA LEU A 117 9.99 -2.56 2.38
C LEU A 117 11.14 -1.91 3.17
N ARG A 118 11.78 -2.66 4.07
CA ARG A 118 12.95 -2.22 4.87
C ARG A 118 14.28 -2.71 4.31
N GLU A 119 14.23 -3.48 3.22
CA GLU A 119 15.45 -4.06 2.66
C GLU A 119 16.37 -2.95 2.14
N THR A 120 17.65 -3.05 2.50
CA THR A 120 18.68 -2.07 2.13
C THR A 120 19.46 -2.49 0.88
N ASP A 121 19.39 -3.76 0.51
CA ASP A 121 19.95 -4.27 -0.74
C ASP A 121 19.10 -3.80 -1.92
N LYS A 122 19.53 -2.68 -2.53
CA LYS A 122 18.82 -2.06 -3.66
C LYS A 122 18.74 -2.97 -4.88
N GLU A 123 19.74 -3.85 -5.09
CA GLU A 123 19.74 -4.81 -6.20
C GLU A 123 18.65 -5.86 -5.99
N LEU A 124 18.54 -6.40 -4.78
CA LEU A 124 17.47 -7.33 -4.43
C LEU A 124 16.09 -6.68 -4.62
N VAL A 125 15.91 -5.47 -4.09
CA VAL A 125 14.63 -4.73 -4.20
C VAL A 125 14.29 -4.49 -5.68
N SER A 126 15.22 -3.97 -6.48
CA SER A 126 14.99 -3.73 -7.93
C SER A 126 14.57 -5.02 -8.65
N ARG A 127 15.30 -6.12 -8.42
CA ARG A 127 14.99 -7.43 -9.02
C ARG A 127 13.63 -7.98 -8.60
N VAL A 128 13.20 -7.71 -7.37
CA VAL A 128 11.87 -8.10 -6.90
C VAL A 128 10.82 -7.25 -7.59
N MET A 129 10.99 -5.90 -7.61
CA MET A 129 10.03 -4.97 -8.23
C MET A 129 9.87 -5.18 -9.74
N GLU A 130 10.97 -5.53 -10.46
CA GLU A 130 10.92 -5.88 -11.89
C GLU A 130 10.07 -7.13 -12.19
N ARG A 131 9.88 -8.00 -11.19
CA ARG A 131 9.16 -9.28 -11.34
C ARG A 131 7.77 -9.27 -10.73
N LEU A 132 7.57 -8.48 -9.69
CA LEU A 132 6.24 -8.24 -9.13
C LEU A 132 5.57 -7.18 -10.00
N GLU A 133 4.61 -7.58 -10.83
CA GLU A 133 3.78 -6.61 -11.54
C GLU A 133 3.07 -5.71 -10.51
N PRO A 134 3.22 -4.38 -10.60
CA PRO A 134 2.56 -3.46 -9.68
C PRO A 134 1.06 -3.38 -10.00
N LYS A 135 0.29 -4.33 -9.47
CA LYS A 135 -1.17 -4.37 -9.67
C LYS A 135 -1.94 -3.34 -8.82
N GLY A 136 -1.26 -2.67 -7.89
CA GLY A 136 -1.90 -1.76 -6.94
C GLY A 136 -1.74 -0.27 -7.23
N ASP A 137 -0.74 0.13 -8.00
CA ASP A 137 -0.41 1.56 -8.17
C ASP A 137 -1.46 2.33 -8.99
N ASN A 138 -2.08 1.65 -9.95
CA ASN A 138 -3.12 2.28 -10.79
C ASN A 138 -4.44 2.44 -10.03
N VAL A 139 -4.81 1.51 -9.14
CA VAL A 139 -6.10 1.53 -8.45
C VAL A 139 -6.27 2.77 -7.57
N PHE A 140 -5.23 3.18 -6.84
CA PHE A 140 -5.26 4.42 -6.06
C PHE A 140 -5.48 5.65 -6.95
N LEU A 141 -4.74 5.73 -8.06
CA LEU A 141 -4.85 6.84 -8.99
C LEU A 141 -6.23 6.88 -9.65
N ASP A 142 -6.80 5.73 -10.03
CA ASP A 142 -8.14 5.62 -10.58
C ASP A 142 -9.21 6.11 -9.57
N TRP A 143 -9.08 5.74 -8.30
CA TRP A 143 -9.97 6.23 -7.24
C TRP A 143 -9.83 7.73 -7.03
N LEU A 144 -8.60 8.24 -7.03
CA LEU A 144 -8.32 9.67 -6.87
C LEU A 144 -8.91 10.47 -8.03
N GLN A 145 -8.71 10.02 -9.27
CA GLN A 145 -9.27 10.67 -10.46
C GLN A 145 -10.80 10.68 -10.41
N SER A 146 -11.42 9.55 -10.07
CA SER A 146 -12.88 9.48 -9.89
C SER A 146 -13.39 10.44 -8.82
N ALA A 147 -12.64 10.64 -7.73
CA ALA A 147 -12.99 11.56 -6.66
C ALA A 147 -12.87 13.04 -7.10
N VAL A 148 -11.89 13.37 -7.94
CA VAL A 148 -11.77 14.70 -8.57
C VAL A 148 -12.96 14.96 -9.49
N GLU A 149 -13.33 13.99 -10.34
CA GLU A 149 -14.47 14.10 -11.26
C GLU A 149 -15.82 14.29 -10.52
N LYS A 150 -15.95 13.68 -9.33
CA LYS A 150 -17.13 13.83 -8.46
C LYS A 150 -17.13 15.11 -7.61
N GLY A 151 -16.03 15.85 -7.59
CA GLY A 151 -15.86 17.04 -6.77
C GLY A 151 -15.55 16.78 -5.29
N ASP A 152 -15.19 15.56 -4.92
CA ASP A 152 -14.79 15.19 -3.55
C ASP A 152 -13.36 15.63 -3.24
N VAL A 153 -12.53 15.76 -4.29
CA VAL A 153 -11.12 16.16 -4.21
C VAL A 153 -10.89 17.39 -5.09
N ASP A 154 -10.11 18.33 -4.56
CA ASP A 154 -9.72 19.54 -5.28
C ASP A 154 -8.90 19.17 -6.54
N PRO A 155 -9.29 19.62 -7.74
CA PRO A 155 -8.58 19.31 -8.98
C PRO A 155 -7.15 19.84 -9.03
N GLN A 156 -6.77 20.75 -8.13
CA GLN A 156 -5.39 21.25 -8.02
C GLN A 156 -4.49 20.35 -7.16
N VAL A 157 -5.05 19.32 -6.50
CA VAL A 157 -4.27 18.35 -5.74
C VAL A 157 -3.39 17.54 -6.68
N SER A 158 -2.09 17.57 -6.44
CA SER A 158 -1.15 16.71 -7.16
C SER A 158 -1.40 15.23 -6.82
N PRO A 159 -1.72 14.36 -7.81
CA PRO A 159 -1.88 12.92 -7.57
C PRO A 159 -0.64 12.28 -6.93
N LEU A 160 0.54 12.74 -7.32
CA LEU A 160 1.80 12.28 -6.74
C LEU A 160 1.91 12.65 -5.26
N ALA A 161 1.56 13.90 -4.88
CA ALA A 161 1.60 14.33 -3.50
C ALA A 161 0.60 13.56 -2.63
N ALA A 162 -0.63 13.35 -3.13
CA ALA A 162 -1.64 12.55 -2.45
C ALA A 162 -1.18 11.10 -2.24
N SER A 163 -0.59 10.47 -3.27
CA SER A 163 -0.03 9.12 -3.20
C SER A 163 1.11 9.04 -2.17
N TYR A 164 2.02 10.01 -2.15
CA TYR A 164 3.10 10.07 -1.15
C TYR A 164 2.58 10.14 0.28
N MET A 165 1.62 11.03 0.53
CA MET A 165 1.03 11.19 1.86
C MET A 165 0.32 9.91 2.32
N PHE A 166 -0.51 9.33 1.46
CA PHE A 166 -1.22 8.10 1.76
C PHE A 166 -0.25 6.94 2.02
N SER A 167 0.74 6.75 1.13
CA SER A 167 1.73 5.69 1.27
C SER A 167 2.59 5.84 2.53
N ALA A 168 3.00 7.07 2.88
CA ALA A 168 3.79 7.32 4.08
C ALA A 168 3.03 6.92 5.36
N VAL A 169 1.74 7.26 5.44
CA VAL A 169 0.89 6.93 6.59
C VAL A 169 0.66 5.42 6.69
N THR A 170 0.23 4.79 5.60
CA THR A 170 -0.11 3.36 5.59
C THR A 170 1.12 2.49 5.80
N MET A 171 2.27 2.86 5.22
CA MET A 171 3.54 2.17 5.43
C MET A 171 4.00 2.30 6.87
N ARG A 172 3.89 3.48 7.48
CA ARG A 172 4.29 3.70 8.88
C ARG A 172 3.44 2.85 9.83
N LEU A 173 2.12 2.86 9.68
CA LEU A 173 1.21 2.03 10.48
C LEU A 173 1.51 0.54 10.31
N GLY A 174 1.74 0.10 9.08
CA GLY A 174 2.11 -1.28 8.79
C GLY A 174 3.43 -1.70 9.45
N GLN A 175 4.42 -0.82 9.48
CA GLN A 175 5.69 -1.07 10.15
C GLN A 175 5.53 -1.16 11.67
N ASP A 176 4.77 -0.26 12.28
CA ASP A 176 4.56 -0.23 13.72
C ASP A 176 3.77 -1.47 14.19
N LEU A 177 2.82 -1.96 13.38
CA LEU A 177 2.16 -3.26 13.60
C LEU A 177 3.14 -4.44 13.49
N ALA A 178 3.94 -4.50 12.43
CA ALA A 178 4.90 -5.59 12.22
C ALA A 178 5.95 -5.66 13.32
N ASP A 179 6.31 -4.51 13.92
CA ASP A 179 7.27 -4.41 15.02
C ASP A 179 6.63 -4.63 16.40
N GLY A 180 5.31 -4.82 16.47
CA GLY A 180 4.59 -4.93 17.74
C GLY A 180 4.57 -3.64 18.56
N ARG A 181 4.83 -2.48 17.94
CA ARG A 181 4.74 -1.15 18.60
C ARG A 181 3.30 -0.69 18.74
N LEU A 182 2.42 -1.16 17.88
CA LEU A 182 0.98 -0.98 17.92
C LEU A 182 0.30 -2.33 17.80
N SER A 183 -0.80 -2.51 18.50
CA SER A 183 -1.79 -3.55 18.22
C SER A 183 -2.72 -3.09 17.08
N LEU A 184 -3.48 -4.00 16.50
CA LEU A 184 -4.48 -3.64 15.49
C LEU A 184 -5.55 -2.69 16.06
N ASP A 185 -5.96 -2.93 17.31
CA ASP A 185 -6.94 -2.10 18.03
C ASP A 185 -6.46 -0.65 18.23
N GLU A 186 -5.15 -0.42 18.34
CA GLU A 186 -4.55 0.92 18.41
C GLU A 186 -4.33 1.53 17.03
N ALA A 187 -3.96 0.70 16.05
CA ALA A 187 -3.66 1.17 14.70
C ALA A 187 -4.92 1.62 13.93
N LEU A 188 -6.07 0.96 14.10
CA LEU A 188 -7.30 1.29 13.38
C LEU A 188 -7.87 2.68 13.74
N PRO A 189 -7.99 3.06 15.03
CA PRO A 189 -8.37 4.43 15.38
C PRO A 189 -7.40 5.49 14.87
N LEU A 190 -6.09 5.21 14.92
CA LEU A 190 -5.05 6.11 14.42
C LEU A 190 -5.14 6.26 12.90
N LEU A 191 -5.35 5.16 12.16
CA LEU A 191 -5.63 5.19 10.73
C LEU A 191 -6.80 6.10 10.41
N ARG A 192 -7.93 5.92 11.09
CA ARG A 192 -9.16 6.70 10.88
C ARG A 192 -8.90 8.20 11.06
N GLN A 193 -8.25 8.59 12.16
CA GLN A 193 -7.92 9.98 12.43
C GLN A 193 -6.97 10.57 11.37
N THR A 194 -5.97 9.81 10.96
CA THR A 194 -4.98 10.27 9.99
C THR A 194 -5.58 10.42 8.60
N LEU A 195 -6.42 9.48 8.17
CA LEU A 195 -7.13 9.58 6.90
C LEU A 195 -8.17 10.70 6.90
N ASP A 196 -8.82 10.99 8.04
CA ASP A 196 -9.72 12.14 8.16
C ASP A 196 -8.97 13.47 7.99
N ILE A 197 -7.78 13.59 8.56
CA ILE A 197 -6.90 14.76 8.34
C ILE A 197 -6.53 14.90 6.86
N LEU A 198 -6.12 13.81 6.21
CA LEU A 198 -5.79 13.81 4.78
C LEU A 198 -7.02 14.18 3.93
N HIS A 199 -8.17 13.57 4.20
CA HIS A 199 -9.40 13.83 3.47
C HIS A 199 -9.83 15.30 3.54
N ARG A 200 -9.76 15.91 4.73
CA ARG A 200 -10.04 17.36 4.90
C ARG A 200 -9.06 18.22 4.12
N GLY A 201 -7.78 17.82 4.06
CA GLY A 201 -6.74 18.54 3.31
C GLY A 201 -6.88 18.42 1.79
N LEU A 202 -7.56 17.38 1.30
CA LEU A 202 -7.77 17.13 -0.13
C LEU A 202 -9.07 17.77 -0.68
N ARG A 203 -9.98 18.22 0.19
CA ARG A 203 -11.24 18.82 -0.22
C ARG A 203 -11.03 20.15 -0.94
N PRO A 204 -11.89 20.49 -1.93
CA PRO A 204 -11.91 21.81 -2.53
C PRO A 204 -12.04 22.88 -1.45
N ARG A 205 -11.19 23.87 -1.50
CA ARG A 205 -11.31 25.03 -0.62
C ARG A 205 -12.53 25.80 -1.07
N ALA A 206 -13.45 26.09 -0.16
CA ALA A 206 -14.45 27.14 -0.42
C ALA A 206 -13.66 28.40 -0.83
N GLU A 207 -13.88 28.89 -2.04
CA GLU A 207 -13.37 30.20 -2.42
C GLU A 207 -13.75 31.14 -1.30
N ALA A 208 -12.78 31.72 -0.64
CA ALA A 208 -13.03 32.82 0.26
C ALA A 208 -13.80 33.81 -0.60
N ALA A 209 -15.08 33.99 -0.28
CA ALA A 209 -15.89 35.02 -0.89
C ALA A 209 -15.16 36.31 -0.64
N SER A 210 -14.22 36.64 -1.51
CA SER A 210 -13.48 37.85 -1.52
C SER A 210 -14.52 38.93 -1.81
N GLY A 211 -14.95 39.56 -0.76
CA GLY A 211 -15.61 40.83 -0.82
C GLY A 211 -14.77 41.82 -1.60
N GLY A 212 -14.94 41.76 -2.89
CA GLY A 212 -14.68 42.88 -3.77
C GLY A 212 -15.81 43.86 -3.57
N ALA A 213 -15.99 44.35 -2.35
CA ALA A 213 -16.82 45.54 -2.12
C ALA A 213 -16.04 46.74 -2.62
N GLY A 214 -16.59 47.32 -3.66
CA GLY A 214 -16.09 48.49 -4.36
C GLY A 214 -15.55 49.60 -3.47
N ARG A 215 -14.38 50.06 -3.80
CA ARG A 215 -14.04 51.45 -3.60
C ARG A 215 -14.60 52.19 -4.81
N ALA A 216 -15.81 52.74 -4.58
CA ALA A 216 -16.36 53.73 -5.43
C ALA A 216 -15.41 54.94 -5.48
N ASP A 217 -15.17 55.31 -6.67
CA ASP A 217 -14.66 56.56 -7.17
C ASP A 217 -15.36 57.75 -6.43
N GLU A 218 -14.62 58.51 -5.63
CA GLU A 218 -14.96 59.89 -5.29
C GLU A 218 -13.96 60.80 -5.98
N THR A 219 -14.28 61.08 -7.21
CA THR A 219 -13.86 62.31 -7.89
C THR A 219 -14.53 63.46 -7.19
N GLY A 220 -13.78 64.13 -6.33
CA GLY A 220 -14.10 65.44 -5.79
C GLY A 220 -13.37 66.51 -6.58
N GLU A 221 -14.08 67.10 -7.45
CA GLU A 221 -13.80 68.34 -8.17
C GLU A 221 -13.88 69.54 -7.19
N SER A 222 -12.86 70.38 -7.14
CA SER A 222 -12.98 71.84 -6.87
C SER A 222 -11.61 72.46 -7.09
N ASP A 223 -11.51 73.16 -8.09
CA ASP A 223 -11.80 74.55 -8.40
C ASP A 223 -10.84 75.58 -7.73
N LYS A 224 -10.15 76.24 -8.66
CA LYS A 224 -9.74 77.65 -8.67
C LYS A 224 -8.87 78.21 -7.54
N THR A 225 -7.90 78.87 -7.83
CA THR A 225 -7.64 80.22 -8.27
C THR A 225 -6.27 80.67 -7.83
N ASP A 226 -5.61 81.23 -8.79
CA ASP A 226 -4.99 82.58 -8.86
C ASP A 226 -3.77 82.97 -8.00
N ARG A 227 -2.81 83.54 -8.72
CA ARG A 227 -1.88 84.64 -8.45
C ARG A 227 -0.63 84.28 -7.64
N GLU A 228 0.49 84.51 -8.11
CA GLU A 228 1.26 85.50 -8.84
C GLU A 228 2.52 84.84 -9.40
#